data_3b8f4d570537f5635394d6c6e20048a0
#
_entry.id   3b8f4d570537f5635394d6c6e20048a0
#
_cell.length_a   1.000
_cell.length_b   1.000
_cell.length_c   1.000
_cell.angle_alpha   90.00
_cell.angle_beta   90.00
_cell.angle_gamma   90.00
#
_symmetry.space_group_name_H-M   'P 1'
#
loop_
_entity.id
_entity.type
_entity.pdbx_description
1 polymer ?
#
loop_
_entity_poly.entity_id
_entity_poly.type
_entity_poly.pdbx_seq_one_letter_code
_entity_poly.pdbx_strand_id
1 'polypeptide(L)'
;QKANSFNSDFPATVKEVVAANLYSKAGLFKRIGKKYDPQVKKALQQVGMAEYENRLIGQLSGGQQQRVFIARALVNEPELLFMDEPTVGIDAQSVRAIMSLISELNKSGITIVMTNHDTPALVQASNKLLIFCEHGYEEFVTRADLTLNEVNEIFAGKRRHHHG
;
A
#
# COMPACT_ATOMS: atom_id res chain seq x y z
N GLN A 1 9.52 -13.05 4.81
CA GLN A 1 10.61 -12.42 4.05
C GLN A 1 10.66 -10.97 4.45
N LYS A 2 11.83 -10.49 4.90
CA LYS A 2 12.02 -9.06 5.19
C LYS A 2 11.60 -8.25 3.98
N ALA A 3 10.74 -7.23 4.20
CA ALA A 3 10.35 -6.27 3.19
C ALA A 3 11.58 -5.91 2.36
N ASN A 4 11.49 -6.10 1.05
CA ASN A 4 12.59 -5.93 0.12
C ASN A 4 13.05 -4.47 0.11
N SER A 5 13.93 -4.09 1.04
CA SER A 5 14.75 -2.92 0.81
C SER A 5 15.61 -3.25 -0.41
N PHE A 6 15.51 -2.47 -1.48
CA PHE A 6 16.49 -2.58 -2.55
C PHE A 6 17.89 -2.41 -1.95
N ASN A 7 18.79 -3.31 -2.34
CA ASN A 7 20.19 -3.15 -2.01
C ASN A 7 20.65 -1.75 -2.49
N SER A 8 21.49 -1.06 -1.71
CA SER A 8 22.02 0.27 -2.05
C SER A 8 22.57 0.36 -3.48
N ASP A 9 23.03 -0.78 -4.00
CA ASP A 9 23.68 -0.89 -5.32
C ASP A 9 22.72 -1.22 -6.47
N PHE A 10 21.39 -1.26 -6.21
CA PHE A 10 20.42 -1.54 -7.28
C PHE A 10 20.36 -0.34 -8.26
N PRO A 11 20.73 -0.53 -9.55
CA PRO A 11 21.07 0.55 -10.46
C PRO A 11 19.85 1.21 -11.13
N ALA A 12 18.64 1.09 -10.56
CA ALA A 12 17.44 1.69 -11.12
C ALA A 12 17.07 3.00 -10.41
N THR A 13 16.68 3.98 -11.18
CA THR A 13 16.10 5.23 -10.68
C THR A 13 14.63 5.04 -10.25
N VAL A 14 14.15 5.93 -9.39
CA VAL A 14 12.75 5.98 -8.95
C VAL A 14 11.80 5.98 -10.15
N LYS A 15 12.08 6.81 -11.15
CA LYS A 15 11.31 6.90 -12.41
C LYS A 15 11.24 5.55 -13.13
N GLU A 16 12.34 4.84 -13.24
CA GLU A 16 12.41 3.54 -13.91
C GLU A 16 11.61 2.47 -13.15
N VAL A 17 11.68 2.48 -11.82
CA VAL A 17 10.89 1.56 -10.97
C VAL A 17 9.39 1.78 -11.16
N VAL A 18 8.92 3.03 -11.16
CA VAL A 18 7.50 3.35 -11.38
C VAL A 18 7.08 3.00 -12.81
N ALA A 19 7.90 3.35 -13.79
CA ALA A 19 7.64 3.09 -15.20
C ALA A 19 7.58 1.57 -15.53
N ALA A 20 8.23 0.72 -14.71
CA ALA A 20 8.24 -0.73 -14.95
C ALA A 20 6.84 -1.35 -15.08
N ASN A 21 5.84 -0.80 -14.37
CA ASN A 21 4.45 -1.28 -14.46
C ASN A 21 3.73 -0.91 -15.78
N LEU A 22 4.32 -0.04 -16.61
CA LEU A 22 3.78 0.36 -17.91
C LEU A 22 4.25 -0.55 -19.06
N TYR A 23 5.22 -1.46 -18.83
CA TYR A 23 5.71 -2.37 -19.88
C TYR A 23 4.62 -3.28 -20.44
N SER A 24 3.65 -3.69 -19.64
CA SER A 24 2.51 -4.47 -20.12
C SER A 24 1.65 -3.73 -21.15
N LYS A 25 1.57 -2.40 -21.06
CA LYS A 25 0.86 -1.54 -22.01
C LYS A 25 1.72 -1.12 -23.22
N ALA A 26 3.04 -1.06 -23.02
CA ALA A 26 3.97 -0.62 -24.07
C ALA A 26 4.34 -1.72 -25.08
N GLY A 27 4.16 -3.02 -24.72
CA GLY A 27 4.59 -4.19 -25.50
C GLY A 27 6.03 -4.60 -25.20
N LEU A 28 6.31 -5.91 -25.30
CA LEU A 28 7.50 -6.60 -24.77
C LEU A 28 8.87 -6.08 -25.27
N PHE A 29 8.89 -5.28 -26.34
CA PHE A 29 10.12 -4.79 -27.01
C PHE A 29 10.17 -3.27 -27.19
N LYS A 30 9.23 -2.50 -26.65
CA LYS A 30 9.26 -1.04 -26.77
C LYS A 30 9.83 -0.42 -25.50
N ARG A 31 10.92 0.37 -25.65
CA ARG A 31 11.38 1.27 -24.58
C ARG A 31 10.20 2.11 -24.11
N ILE A 32 9.98 2.18 -22.79
CA ILE A 32 9.06 3.16 -22.20
C ILE A 32 9.62 4.53 -22.58
N GLY A 33 9.04 5.12 -23.62
CA GLY A 33 9.49 6.39 -24.17
C GLY A 33 8.88 7.55 -23.39
N LYS A 34 9.32 8.77 -23.73
CA LYS A 34 8.82 10.04 -23.15
C LYS A 34 7.30 10.17 -23.12
N LYS A 35 6.56 9.37 -23.91
CA LYS A 35 5.09 9.32 -23.93
C LYS A 35 4.48 9.01 -22.55
N TYR A 36 5.15 8.22 -21.72
CA TYR A 36 4.67 7.78 -20.42
C TYR A 36 5.20 8.63 -19.25
N ASP A 37 6.10 9.60 -19.53
CA ASP A 37 6.64 10.52 -18.52
C ASP A 37 5.55 11.27 -17.73
N PRO A 38 4.45 11.77 -18.36
CA PRO A 38 3.39 12.44 -17.60
C PRO A 38 2.69 11.52 -16.59
N GLN A 39 2.45 10.25 -16.94
CA GLN A 39 1.79 9.28 -16.03
C GLN A 39 2.71 8.93 -14.85
N VAL A 40 3.99 8.70 -15.10
CA VAL A 40 4.99 8.45 -14.06
C VAL A 40 5.10 9.65 -13.13
N LYS A 41 5.18 10.87 -13.69
CA LYS A 41 5.26 12.09 -12.90
C LYS A 41 4.02 12.31 -12.04
N LYS A 42 2.82 12.08 -12.60
CA LYS A 42 1.55 12.13 -11.86
C LYS A 42 1.55 11.16 -10.67
N ALA A 43 1.93 9.89 -10.90
CA ALA A 43 1.99 8.89 -9.85
C ALA A 43 3.00 9.27 -8.75
N LEU A 44 4.17 9.79 -9.11
CA LEU A 44 5.18 10.26 -8.16
C LEU A 44 4.70 11.49 -7.37
N GLN A 45 3.97 12.41 -8.00
CA GLN A 45 3.36 13.55 -7.32
C GLN A 45 2.33 13.11 -6.28
N GLN A 46 1.48 12.13 -6.61
CA GLN A 46 0.46 11.60 -5.69
C GLN A 46 1.05 11.06 -4.39
N VAL A 47 2.27 10.53 -4.44
CA VAL A 47 2.95 9.97 -3.26
C VAL A 47 4.01 10.89 -2.67
N GLY A 48 4.16 12.12 -3.17
CA GLY A 48 5.14 13.11 -2.70
C GLY A 48 6.60 12.74 -3.00
N MET A 49 6.85 12.06 -4.14
CA MET A 49 8.19 11.57 -4.53
C MET A 49 8.70 12.17 -5.85
N ALA A 50 8.04 13.22 -6.38
CA ALA A 50 8.39 13.78 -7.68
C ALA A 50 9.83 14.34 -7.76
N GLU A 51 10.32 14.94 -6.68
CA GLU A 51 11.69 15.49 -6.61
C GLU A 51 12.79 14.43 -6.61
N TYR A 52 12.42 13.17 -6.30
CA TYR A 52 13.35 12.04 -6.25
C TYR A 52 13.37 11.22 -7.56
N GLU A 53 12.68 11.64 -8.62
CA GLU A 53 12.47 10.85 -9.84
C GLU A 53 13.76 10.29 -10.46
N ASN A 54 14.86 11.04 -10.40
CA ASN A 54 16.17 10.67 -10.95
C ASN A 54 17.13 10.04 -9.93
N ARG A 55 16.72 9.90 -8.65
CA ARG A 55 17.54 9.29 -7.61
C ARG A 55 17.48 7.76 -7.74
N LEU A 56 18.56 7.07 -7.40
CA LEU A 56 18.56 5.62 -7.31
C LEU A 56 17.66 5.16 -6.16
N ILE A 57 16.85 4.13 -6.39
CA ILE A 57 15.88 3.61 -5.40
C ILE A 57 16.58 3.13 -4.12
N GLY A 58 17.77 2.53 -4.24
CA GLY A 58 18.56 2.06 -3.10
C GLY A 58 19.10 3.18 -2.19
N GLN A 59 19.09 4.44 -2.64
CA GLN A 59 19.50 5.60 -1.84
C GLN A 59 18.36 6.21 -1.02
N LEU A 60 17.16 5.66 -1.12
CA LEU A 60 15.98 6.14 -0.41
C LEU A 60 15.84 5.43 0.94
N SER A 61 15.22 6.12 1.93
CA SER A 61 14.77 5.46 3.16
C SER A 61 13.69 4.41 2.88
N GLY A 62 13.49 3.46 3.79
CA GLY A 62 12.46 2.43 3.64
C GLY A 62 11.06 3.00 3.41
N GLY A 63 10.68 4.06 4.12
CA GLY A 63 9.41 4.74 3.92
C GLY A 63 9.30 5.44 2.56
N GLN A 64 10.40 6.01 2.05
CA GLN A 64 10.44 6.58 0.70
C GLN A 64 10.35 5.49 -0.37
N GLN A 65 11.06 4.37 -0.21
CA GLN A 65 10.94 3.22 -1.11
C GLN A 65 9.50 2.69 -1.15
N GLN A 66 8.84 2.58 0.00
CA GLN A 66 7.46 2.13 0.07
C GLN A 66 6.51 3.07 -0.70
N ARG A 67 6.69 4.39 -0.60
CA ARG A 67 5.93 5.36 -1.41
C ARG A 67 6.17 5.18 -2.92
N VAL A 68 7.39 4.88 -3.33
CA VAL A 68 7.71 4.58 -4.73
C VAL A 68 7.00 3.31 -5.20
N PHE A 69 6.87 2.28 -4.35
CA PHE A 69 6.09 1.07 -4.70
C PHE A 69 4.60 1.35 -4.83
N ILE A 70 4.07 2.24 -3.98
CA ILE A 70 2.68 2.70 -4.12
C ILE A 70 2.53 3.48 -5.45
N ALA A 71 3.44 4.39 -5.78
CA ALA A 71 3.42 5.09 -7.08
C ALA A 71 3.47 4.13 -8.27
N ARG A 72 4.31 3.08 -8.18
CA ARG A 72 4.38 2.03 -9.20
C ARG A 72 3.04 1.31 -9.41
N ALA A 73 2.27 1.11 -8.34
CA ALA A 73 0.93 0.54 -8.45
C ALA A 73 -0.07 1.55 -9.06
N LEU A 74 0.05 2.82 -8.68
CA LEU A 74 -0.85 3.91 -9.11
C LEU A 74 -0.67 4.33 -10.57
N VAL A 75 0.50 4.09 -11.19
CA VAL A 75 0.81 4.56 -12.55
C VAL A 75 -0.17 4.05 -13.61
N ASN A 76 -0.87 2.95 -13.35
CA ASN A 76 -1.93 2.38 -14.19
C ASN A 76 -3.34 2.87 -13.85
N GLU A 77 -3.48 3.82 -12.91
CA GLU A 77 -4.75 4.36 -12.45
C GLU A 77 -5.74 3.26 -12.01
N PRO A 78 -5.38 2.43 -11.02
CA PRO A 78 -6.21 1.31 -10.60
C PRO A 78 -7.45 1.80 -9.83
N GLU A 79 -8.57 1.09 -9.98
CA GLU A 79 -9.77 1.26 -9.15
C GLU A 79 -9.66 0.49 -7.81
N LEU A 80 -8.81 -0.54 -7.78
CA LEU A 80 -8.58 -1.41 -6.63
C LEU A 80 -7.08 -1.61 -6.42
N LEU A 81 -6.64 -1.45 -5.17
CA LEU A 81 -5.24 -1.62 -4.76
C LEU A 81 -5.14 -2.62 -3.61
N PHE A 82 -4.37 -3.68 -3.83
CA PHE A 82 -4.01 -4.64 -2.78
C PHE A 82 -2.65 -4.30 -2.21
N MET A 83 -2.54 -4.24 -0.89
CA MET A 83 -1.30 -3.99 -0.17
C MET A 83 -1.10 -5.06 0.89
N ASP A 84 0.03 -5.75 0.81
CA ASP A 84 0.44 -6.74 1.81
C ASP A 84 1.45 -6.09 2.75
N GLU A 85 1.06 -5.91 4.01
CA GLU A 85 1.87 -5.33 5.09
C GLU A 85 2.63 -4.04 4.70
N PRO A 86 1.95 -2.98 4.22
CA PRO A 86 2.60 -1.82 3.61
C PRO A 86 3.47 -1.00 4.57
N THR A 87 3.44 -1.30 5.87
CA THR A 87 4.15 -0.55 6.92
C THR A 87 5.23 -1.37 7.65
N VAL A 88 5.47 -2.61 7.24
CA VAL A 88 6.47 -3.46 7.88
C VAL A 88 7.90 -2.99 7.59
N GLY A 89 8.71 -2.91 8.63
CA GLY A 89 10.15 -2.61 8.51
C GLY A 89 10.49 -1.13 8.29
N ILE A 90 9.54 -0.23 8.49
CA ILE A 90 9.76 1.23 8.39
C ILE A 90 9.55 1.92 9.74
N ASP A 91 10.11 3.11 9.89
CA ASP A 91 10.01 3.90 11.12
C ASP A 91 8.61 4.45 11.37
N ALA A 92 8.30 4.79 12.63
CA ALA A 92 6.97 5.23 13.05
C ALA A 92 6.49 6.52 12.35
N GLN A 93 7.38 7.41 11.95
CA GLN A 93 7.01 8.62 11.22
C GLN A 93 6.59 8.28 9.80
N SER A 94 7.34 7.41 9.14
CA SER A 94 7.03 6.90 7.81
C SER A 94 5.73 6.09 7.80
N VAL A 95 5.46 5.28 8.85
CA VAL A 95 4.18 4.57 9.01
C VAL A 95 3.01 5.55 8.97
N ARG A 96 3.03 6.60 9.81
CA ARG A 96 1.96 7.61 9.82
C ARG A 96 1.77 8.27 8.46
N ALA A 97 2.85 8.60 7.80
CA ALA A 97 2.81 9.24 6.49
C ALA A 97 2.24 8.32 5.38
N ILE A 98 2.53 7.01 5.43
CA ILE A 98 1.97 6.02 4.51
C ILE A 98 0.49 5.79 4.79
N MET A 99 0.08 5.69 6.06
CA MET A 99 -1.33 5.53 6.41
C MET A 99 -2.17 6.75 6.01
N SER A 100 -1.64 7.97 6.14
CA SER A 100 -2.26 9.20 5.62
C SER A 100 -2.43 9.15 4.10
N LEU A 101 -1.38 8.78 3.38
CA LEU A 101 -1.42 8.61 1.92
C LEU A 101 -2.48 7.59 1.50
N ILE A 102 -2.54 6.42 2.16
CA ILE A 102 -3.55 5.38 1.91
C ILE A 102 -4.97 5.94 2.10
N SER A 103 -5.20 6.71 3.17
CA SER A 103 -6.48 7.36 3.43
C SER A 103 -6.86 8.38 2.33
N GLU A 104 -5.90 9.17 1.85
CA GLU A 104 -6.10 10.13 0.77
C GLU A 104 -6.44 9.44 -0.56
N LEU A 105 -5.74 8.36 -0.89
CA LEU A 105 -6.02 7.55 -2.07
C LEU A 105 -7.42 6.94 -2.02
N ASN A 106 -7.83 6.42 -0.85
CA ASN A 106 -9.19 5.90 -0.68
C ASN A 106 -10.25 7.01 -0.85
N LYS A 107 -10.04 8.20 -0.27
CA LYS A 107 -10.93 9.36 -0.47
C LYS A 107 -11.02 9.83 -1.92
N SER A 108 -9.98 9.58 -2.72
CA SER A 108 -9.97 9.89 -4.15
C SER A 108 -10.74 8.86 -5.01
N GLY A 109 -11.31 7.81 -4.39
CA GLY A 109 -12.16 6.81 -5.05
C GLY A 109 -11.50 5.47 -5.29
N ILE A 110 -10.22 5.27 -4.88
CA ILE A 110 -9.55 3.98 -5.02
C ILE A 110 -9.99 3.06 -3.88
N THR A 111 -10.50 1.87 -4.21
CA THR A 111 -10.76 0.82 -3.23
C THR A 111 -9.43 0.24 -2.75
N ILE A 112 -9.22 0.17 -1.44
CA ILE A 112 -7.96 -0.34 -0.88
C ILE A 112 -8.27 -1.56 -0.01
N VAL A 113 -7.56 -2.64 -0.29
CA VAL A 113 -7.55 -3.86 0.54
C VAL A 113 -6.12 -4.03 1.04
N MET A 114 -5.94 -4.08 2.36
CA MET A 114 -4.62 -4.25 2.95
C MET A 114 -4.62 -5.27 4.08
N THR A 115 -3.48 -5.96 4.24
CA THR A 115 -3.17 -6.73 5.44
C THR A 115 -2.25 -5.92 6.35
N ASN A 116 -2.35 -6.10 7.65
CA ASN A 116 -1.44 -5.51 8.62
C ASN A 116 -1.49 -6.31 9.92
N HIS A 117 -0.35 -6.43 10.62
CA HIS A 117 -0.29 -7.05 11.93
C HIS A 117 -0.66 -6.07 13.07
N ASP A 118 -0.66 -4.77 12.81
CA ASP A 118 -1.09 -3.74 13.77
C ASP A 118 -2.62 -3.62 13.74
N THR A 119 -3.28 -4.45 14.54
CA THR A 119 -4.75 -4.47 14.64
C THR A 119 -5.34 -3.11 15.04
N PRO A 120 -4.79 -2.36 16.02
CA PRO A 120 -5.21 -1.00 16.31
C PRO A 120 -5.19 -0.08 15.10
N ALA A 121 -4.11 -0.10 14.32
CA ALA A 121 -3.98 0.71 13.11
C ALA A 121 -5.01 0.33 12.04
N LEU A 122 -5.30 -0.99 11.88
CA LEU A 122 -6.33 -1.47 10.96
C LEU A 122 -7.72 -0.98 11.35
N VAL A 123 -8.12 -1.13 12.61
CA VAL A 123 -9.44 -0.70 13.10
C VAL A 123 -9.61 0.81 12.93
N GLN A 124 -8.57 1.59 13.15
CA GLN A 124 -8.62 3.04 13.02
C GLN A 124 -8.66 3.51 11.55
N ALA A 125 -7.97 2.81 10.65
CA ALA A 125 -7.78 3.24 9.26
C ALA A 125 -8.83 2.69 8.29
N SER A 126 -9.44 1.53 8.60
CA SER A 126 -10.38 0.86 7.71
C SER A 126 -11.84 1.25 8.01
N ASN A 127 -12.68 1.18 6.99
CA ASN A 127 -14.13 1.26 7.13
C ASN A 127 -14.81 -0.12 7.15
N LYS A 128 -14.09 -1.16 6.74
CA LYS A 128 -14.48 -2.57 6.85
C LYS A 128 -13.29 -3.40 7.28
N LEU A 129 -13.51 -4.37 8.14
CA LEU A 129 -12.53 -5.35 8.58
C LEU A 129 -13.01 -6.75 8.23
N LEU A 130 -12.14 -7.54 7.60
CA LEU A 130 -12.36 -8.96 7.33
C LEU A 130 -11.42 -9.76 8.23
N ILE A 131 -11.98 -10.63 9.06
CA ILE A 131 -11.23 -11.52 9.93
C ILE A 131 -11.42 -12.95 9.41
N PHE A 132 -10.33 -13.61 9.00
CA PHE A 132 -10.36 -14.99 8.55
C PHE A 132 -10.20 -15.92 9.75
N CYS A 133 -11.15 -16.87 9.89
CA CYS A 133 -11.21 -17.88 10.93
C CYS A 133 -11.11 -19.28 10.31
N GLU A 134 -10.96 -20.34 11.14
CA GLU A 134 -10.86 -21.72 10.66
C GLU A 134 -12.06 -22.19 9.80
N HIS A 135 -13.24 -21.60 10.02
CA HIS A 135 -14.50 -22.00 9.37
C HIS A 135 -15.06 -20.98 8.38
N GLY A 136 -14.27 -19.97 7.99
CA GLY A 136 -14.71 -18.93 7.07
C GLY A 136 -14.13 -17.57 7.36
N TYR A 137 -14.93 -16.51 7.18
CA TYR A 137 -14.53 -15.15 7.52
C TYR A 137 -15.70 -14.41 8.20
N GLU A 138 -15.37 -13.40 8.98
CA GLU A 138 -16.31 -12.46 9.57
C GLU A 138 -16.04 -11.04 9.04
N GLU A 139 -17.09 -10.32 8.66
CA GLU A 139 -17.00 -8.93 8.17
C GLU A 139 -17.57 -7.97 9.21
N PHE A 140 -16.86 -6.87 9.47
CA PHE A 140 -17.25 -5.84 10.42
C PHE A 140 -17.12 -4.44 9.81
N VAL A 141 -18.08 -3.57 10.11
CA VAL A 141 -17.99 -2.13 9.82
C VAL A 141 -17.33 -1.44 11.00
N THR A 142 -16.04 -1.16 10.88
CA THR A 142 -15.17 -0.77 12.01
C THR A 142 -15.61 0.47 12.78
N ARG A 143 -16.32 1.41 12.17
CA ARG A 143 -16.76 2.66 12.83
C ARG A 143 -18.10 2.55 13.54
N ALA A 144 -18.89 1.52 13.24
CA ALA A 144 -20.22 1.35 13.81
C ALA A 144 -20.30 0.16 14.77
N ASP A 145 -19.62 -0.96 14.44
CA ASP A 145 -19.90 -2.25 15.05
C ASP A 145 -18.72 -2.85 15.83
N LEU A 146 -17.51 -2.27 15.75
CA LEU A 146 -16.32 -2.93 16.27
C LEU A 146 -15.38 -2.00 17.03
N THR A 147 -15.17 -2.32 18.29
CA THR A 147 -14.11 -1.73 19.12
C THR A 147 -12.85 -2.59 19.08
N LEU A 148 -11.71 -2.00 19.42
CA LEU A 148 -10.44 -2.74 19.51
C LEU A 148 -10.52 -3.92 20.51
N ASN A 149 -11.26 -3.76 21.62
CA ASN A 149 -11.46 -4.83 22.59
C ASN A 149 -12.20 -6.01 21.98
N GLU A 150 -13.24 -5.75 21.19
CA GLU A 150 -14.01 -6.80 20.50
C GLU A 150 -13.18 -7.55 19.48
N VAL A 151 -12.32 -6.83 18.71
CA VAL A 151 -11.37 -7.48 17.80
C VAL A 151 -10.43 -8.42 18.56
N ASN A 152 -9.87 -7.96 19.68
CA ASN A 152 -8.99 -8.77 20.51
C ASN A 152 -9.71 -10.01 21.11
N GLU A 153 -11.00 -9.89 21.46
CA GLU A 153 -11.82 -11.02 21.92
C GLU A 153 -12.05 -12.06 20.82
N ILE A 154 -12.27 -11.62 19.58
CA ILE A 154 -12.41 -12.52 18.41
C ILE A 154 -11.11 -13.29 18.19
N PHE A 155 -9.95 -12.60 18.15
CA PHE A 155 -8.64 -13.25 18.02
C PHE A 155 -8.32 -14.19 19.18
N ALA A 156 -8.82 -13.91 20.39
CA ALA A 156 -8.65 -14.80 21.54
C ALA A 156 -9.62 -16.00 21.53
N GLY A 157 -10.48 -16.14 20.50
CA GLY A 157 -11.49 -17.22 20.42
C GLY A 157 -12.60 -17.10 21.47
N LYS A 158 -12.76 -15.95 22.12
CA LYS A 158 -13.73 -15.74 23.22
C LYS A 158 -15.12 -15.36 22.72
N ARG A 159 -15.25 -14.85 21.50
CA ARG A 159 -16.54 -14.55 20.86
C ARG A 159 -16.85 -15.59 19.80
N ARG A 160 -17.88 -16.39 20.04
CA ARG A 160 -18.57 -17.17 18.99
C ARG A 160 -19.69 -16.27 18.47
N HIS A 161 -19.55 -15.74 17.25
CA HIS A 161 -20.66 -15.05 16.63
C HIS A 161 -21.67 -16.05 16.11
N HIS A 162 -22.90 -15.93 16.60
CA HIS A 162 -24.06 -16.56 16.00
C HIS A 162 -24.41 -15.75 14.73
N HIS A 163 -24.22 -16.34 13.56
CA HIS A 163 -24.97 -15.94 12.40
C HIS A 163 -26.37 -16.55 12.54
N GLY A 164 -27.36 -15.66 12.78
CA GLY A 164 -28.77 -15.98 12.60
C GLY A 164 -29.15 -15.82 11.12
#